data_89d7dc5bf4bcb3937cebdc5fc10b7580
#
_entry.id   89d7dc5bf4bcb3937cebdc5fc10b7580
#
_cell.length_a   1.000
_cell.length_b   1.000
_cell.length_c   1.000
_cell.angle_alpha   90.00
_cell.angle_beta   90.00
_cell.angle_gamma   90.00
#
_symmetry.space_group_name_H-M   'P 1'
#
loop_
_entity.id
_entity.type
_entity.pdbx_description
1 polymer ?
#
loop_
_entity_poly.entity_id
_entity_poly.type
_entity_poly.pdbx_seq_one_letter_code
_entity_poly.pdbx_strand_id
1 'polypeptide(L)'
;MLKTLGAQIKEFKKDSIKTPLFMILEVLMEMLIPFLMASIIDDGVEKGDIRHICIIGGWMIVAALIGLYAGIMGGVCGANASAGFARNLRKAMYENIQQFSFSNIDRFSTAGLITRLTTDVTNVQNAYQMLLRMFVRAPISMVCAMIMSFYINAKLASIYLVAVIILGACLFFIISRVSGYFQEVFKKYDDLNASVQENIAGIRVVKAYVREDYEDKKFSKANYNVYKMFVKAEKILSYNAPLMQFAVYSCILGISWLGAKMIVTDQLTTGELMSLLTYCMNILMSLMMVSMVFVMVSMSVASAERITEVLEEKPELTNPERPVTEVKDGSIVFDHVNFSYKKGNGEYVLKDINLNIHAGETFGIIGGTGSAKSSLVNLISRLYDVTTGSIKVGGIDVRSYDMETLRNQVAVVLQKNVLFSGTILENLRWGDKEASKEECIRACQLACADEFIEKMPEGYETYIEQGGSNVSGGQKQRLCIARALLKKPKVLILDDSTSAVDTATDARIREAFAKEIPGTTKLIIAQRISSVQGADRIIVMNDGQVDGFGTHGELLANNQIYREVYESQTQGGGDFDEKGGV
;
A
#
# COMPACT_ATOMS: atom_id res chain seq x y z
N MET A 1 -15.09 8.35 -1.62
CA MET A 1 -14.78 6.99 -2.10
C MET A 1 -15.26 6.71 -3.53
N LEU A 2 -16.57 6.48 -3.83
CA LEU A 2 -17.03 6.09 -5.18
C LEU A 2 -16.68 7.11 -6.26
N LYS A 3 -16.78 8.42 -5.96
CA LYS A 3 -16.41 9.49 -6.88
C LYS A 3 -14.91 9.49 -7.17
N THR A 4 -14.09 9.30 -6.16
CA THR A 4 -12.62 9.28 -6.25
C THR A 4 -12.15 8.09 -7.06
N LEU A 5 -12.67 6.89 -6.77
CA LEU A 5 -12.38 5.66 -7.51
C LEU A 5 -12.91 5.76 -8.95
N GLY A 6 -14.16 6.19 -9.15
CA GLY A 6 -14.78 6.35 -10.48
C GLY A 6 -14.03 7.30 -11.39
N ALA A 7 -13.37 8.33 -10.82
CA ALA A 7 -12.53 9.23 -11.59
C ALA A 7 -11.31 8.54 -12.25
N GLN A 8 -10.89 7.38 -11.72
CA GLN A 8 -9.74 6.64 -12.24
C GLN A 8 -10.09 5.70 -13.41
N ILE A 9 -11.36 5.61 -13.82
CA ILE A 9 -11.76 4.86 -15.02
C ILE A 9 -11.17 5.48 -16.28
N LYS A 10 -11.07 6.81 -16.34
CA LYS A 10 -10.42 7.62 -17.40
C LYS A 10 -10.74 7.13 -18.82
N GLU A 11 -9.72 6.65 -19.56
CA GLU A 11 -9.82 6.19 -20.96
C GLU A 11 -10.65 4.90 -21.12
N PHE A 12 -10.85 4.12 -20.05
CA PHE A 12 -11.59 2.84 -20.11
C PHE A 12 -13.10 2.98 -19.96
N LYS A 13 -13.65 4.22 -19.97
CA LYS A 13 -15.09 4.46 -19.90
C LYS A 13 -15.88 3.75 -21.01
N LYS A 14 -15.32 3.70 -22.23
CA LYS A 14 -15.97 3.03 -23.36
C LYS A 14 -16.13 1.54 -23.13
N ASP A 15 -15.08 0.87 -22.64
CA ASP A 15 -15.12 -0.57 -22.37
C ASP A 15 -16.00 -0.88 -21.15
N SER A 16 -16.01 0.01 -20.15
CA SER A 16 -16.89 -0.07 -18.98
C SER A 16 -18.38 0.03 -19.33
N ILE A 17 -18.75 0.75 -20.40
CA ILE A 17 -20.13 0.84 -20.90
C ILE A 17 -20.45 -0.29 -21.85
N LYS A 18 -19.52 -0.70 -22.72
CA LYS A 18 -19.73 -1.80 -23.66
C LYS A 18 -19.94 -3.15 -22.97
N THR A 19 -19.23 -3.39 -21.86
CA THR A 19 -19.34 -4.65 -21.12
C THR A 19 -20.77 -4.95 -20.69
N PRO A 20 -21.49 -4.07 -19.96
CA PRO A 20 -22.91 -4.27 -19.64
C PRO A 20 -23.80 -4.47 -20.87
N LEU A 21 -23.56 -3.72 -21.95
CA LEU A 21 -24.37 -3.85 -23.18
C LEU A 21 -24.22 -5.23 -23.83
N PHE A 22 -23.01 -5.75 -23.89
CA PHE A 22 -22.78 -7.12 -24.38
C PHE A 22 -23.37 -8.18 -23.44
N MET A 23 -23.31 -7.96 -22.11
CA MET A 23 -23.96 -8.86 -21.15
C MET A 23 -25.48 -8.88 -21.31
N ILE A 24 -26.11 -7.74 -21.58
CA ILE A 24 -27.55 -7.64 -21.88
C ILE A 24 -27.87 -8.41 -23.16
N LEU A 25 -27.10 -8.18 -24.22
CA LEU A 25 -27.31 -8.89 -25.51
C LEU A 25 -27.16 -10.39 -25.36
N GLU A 26 -26.15 -10.87 -24.62
CA GLU A 26 -25.93 -12.27 -24.30
C GLU A 26 -27.16 -12.88 -23.61
N VAL A 27 -27.67 -12.22 -22.56
CA VAL A 27 -28.86 -12.66 -21.82
C VAL A 27 -30.11 -12.71 -22.69
N LEU A 28 -30.32 -11.71 -23.54
CA LEU A 28 -31.47 -11.71 -24.46
C LEU A 28 -31.44 -12.91 -25.41
N MET A 29 -30.26 -13.23 -25.97
CA MET A 29 -30.10 -14.39 -26.85
C MET A 29 -30.28 -15.70 -26.06
N GLU A 30 -29.76 -15.78 -24.84
CA GLU A 30 -29.92 -16.95 -23.97
C GLU A 30 -31.41 -17.21 -23.62
N MET A 31 -32.18 -16.17 -23.35
CA MET A 31 -33.61 -16.27 -23.03
C MET A 31 -34.47 -16.63 -24.25
N LEU A 32 -34.03 -16.34 -25.46
CA LEU A 32 -34.74 -16.67 -26.68
C LEU A 32 -34.66 -18.17 -26.99
N ILE A 33 -33.60 -18.85 -26.62
CA ILE A 33 -33.38 -20.28 -26.94
C ILE A 33 -34.48 -21.21 -26.39
N PRO A 34 -34.87 -21.14 -25.09
CA PRO A 34 -35.96 -21.97 -24.57
C PRO A 34 -37.32 -21.69 -25.24
N PHE A 35 -37.58 -20.41 -25.59
CA PHE A 35 -38.78 -20.02 -26.31
C PHE A 35 -38.86 -20.67 -27.71
N LEU A 36 -37.76 -20.62 -28.46
CA LEU A 36 -37.66 -21.27 -29.77
C LEU A 36 -37.74 -22.80 -29.66
N MET A 37 -37.20 -23.38 -28.59
CA MET A 37 -37.29 -24.81 -28.32
C MET A 37 -38.73 -25.27 -28.10
N ALA A 38 -39.57 -24.45 -27.44
CA ALA A 38 -41.00 -24.75 -27.33
C ALA A 38 -41.65 -24.90 -28.72
N SER A 39 -41.39 -23.95 -29.65
CA SER A 39 -41.92 -24.02 -30.99
C SER A 39 -41.42 -25.23 -31.79
N ILE A 40 -40.18 -25.70 -31.58
CA ILE A 40 -39.68 -26.94 -32.15
C ILE A 40 -40.48 -28.15 -31.67
N ILE A 41 -40.79 -28.18 -30.37
CA ILE A 41 -41.54 -29.33 -29.78
C ILE A 41 -43.00 -29.29 -30.26
N ASP A 42 -43.68 -28.17 -30.08
CA ASP A 42 -45.13 -28.04 -30.28
C ASP A 42 -45.53 -28.05 -31.76
N ASP A 43 -44.79 -27.31 -32.61
CA ASP A 43 -45.13 -27.18 -34.02
C ASP A 43 -44.31 -28.09 -34.94
N GLY A 44 -43.12 -28.50 -34.50
CA GLY A 44 -42.26 -29.38 -35.26
C GLY A 44 -42.44 -30.84 -34.92
N VAL A 45 -42.17 -31.23 -33.67
CA VAL A 45 -42.16 -32.65 -33.28
C VAL A 45 -43.59 -33.22 -33.19
N GLU A 46 -44.50 -32.52 -32.51
CA GLU A 46 -45.88 -33.01 -32.32
C GLU A 46 -46.68 -33.08 -33.64
N LYS A 47 -46.39 -32.14 -34.58
CA LYS A 47 -47.02 -32.08 -35.88
C LYS A 47 -46.25 -32.83 -36.99
N GLY A 48 -45.03 -33.32 -36.68
CA GLY A 48 -44.19 -34.05 -37.65
C GLY A 48 -43.61 -33.16 -38.76
N ASP A 49 -43.53 -31.82 -38.55
CA ASP A 49 -43.00 -30.86 -39.56
C ASP A 49 -41.48 -30.68 -39.43
N ILE A 50 -40.74 -31.53 -40.18
CA ILE A 50 -39.25 -31.47 -40.24
C ILE A 50 -38.76 -30.11 -40.76
N ARG A 51 -39.50 -29.48 -41.65
CA ARG A 51 -39.11 -28.18 -42.22
C ARG A 51 -39.14 -27.08 -41.16
N HIS A 52 -40.18 -27.08 -40.32
CA HIS A 52 -40.27 -26.15 -39.18
C HIS A 52 -39.10 -26.36 -38.21
N ILE A 53 -38.79 -27.61 -37.85
CA ILE A 53 -37.66 -27.96 -36.98
C ILE A 53 -36.35 -27.38 -37.55
N CYS A 54 -36.08 -27.56 -38.85
CA CYS A 54 -34.84 -27.06 -39.47
C CYS A 54 -34.76 -25.53 -39.49
N ILE A 55 -35.88 -24.84 -39.73
CA ILE A 55 -35.92 -23.38 -39.77
C ILE A 55 -35.69 -22.79 -38.35
N ILE A 56 -36.45 -23.26 -37.37
CA ILE A 56 -36.32 -22.79 -35.99
C ILE A 56 -34.97 -23.21 -35.38
N GLY A 57 -34.49 -24.43 -35.66
CA GLY A 57 -33.15 -24.86 -35.26
C GLY A 57 -32.05 -23.98 -35.87
N GLY A 58 -32.21 -23.55 -37.13
CA GLY A 58 -31.32 -22.53 -37.72
C GLY A 58 -31.32 -21.20 -36.96
N TRP A 59 -32.49 -20.69 -36.56
CA TRP A 59 -32.58 -19.50 -35.73
C TRP A 59 -31.95 -19.66 -34.35
N MET A 60 -32.08 -20.83 -33.71
CA MET A 60 -31.43 -21.15 -32.46
C MET A 60 -29.90 -21.09 -32.59
N ILE A 61 -29.35 -21.65 -33.67
CA ILE A 61 -27.90 -21.58 -33.95
C ILE A 61 -27.45 -20.13 -34.12
N VAL A 62 -28.20 -19.33 -34.85
CA VAL A 62 -27.91 -17.91 -35.03
C VAL A 62 -27.93 -17.17 -33.66
N ALA A 63 -28.96 -17.39 -32.85
CA ALA A 63 -29.06 -16.81 -31.51
C ALA A 63 -27.87 -17.24 -30.62
N ALA A 64 -27.49 -18.51 -30.66
CA ALA A 64 -26.35 -19.04 -29.93
C ALA A 64 -25.02 -18.41 -30.40
N LEU A 65 -24.82 -18.22 -31.69
CA LEU A 65 -23.62 -17.56 -32.24
C LEU A 65 -23.55 -16.09 -31.85
N ILE A 66 -24.68 -15.35 -31.87
CA ILE A 66 -24.74 -13.96 -31.40
C ILE A 66 -24.46 -13.91 -29.89
N GLY A 67 -25.03 -14.81 -29.11
CA GLY A 67 -24.78 -14.93 -27.68
C GLY A 67 -23.30 -15.21 -27.36
N LEU A 68 -22.70 -16.14 -28.10
CA LEU A 68 -21.27 -16.44 -28.00
C LEU A 68 -20.40 -15.23 -28.30
N TYR A 69 -20.67 -14.52 -29.38
CA TYR A 69 -19.96 -13.29 -29.73
C TYR A 69 -20.11 -12.23 -28.63
N ALA A 70 -21.33 -12.02 -28.15
CA ALA A 70 -21.61 -11.05 -27.07
C ALA A 70 -20.88 -11.43 -25.77
N GLY A 71 -20.88 -12.71 -25.39
CA GLY A 71 -20.17 -13.20 -24.21
C GLY A 71 -18.65 -13.02 -24.30
N ILE A 72 -18.05 -13.32 -25.46
CA ILE A 72 -16.62 -13.09 -25.73
C ILE A 72 -16.30 -11.59 -25.63
N MET A 73 -17.05 -10.76 -26.36
CA MET A 73 -16.79 -9.31 -26.38
C MET A 73 -17.03 -8.66 -25.01
N GLY A 74 -18.05 -9.09 -24.28
CA GLY A 74 -18.27 -8.69 -22.89
C GLY A 74 -17.12 -9.11 -21.95
N GLY A 75 -16.55 -10.30 -22.18
CA GLY A 75 -15.37 -10.78 -21.48
C GLY A 75 -14.14 -9.92 -21.76
N VAL A 76 -13.83 -9.66 -23.03
CA VAL A 76 -12.68 -8.85 -23.47
C VAL A 76 -12.80 -7.40 -22.98
N CYS A 77 -13.95 -6.74 -23.22
CA CYS A 77 -14.16 -5.38 -22.73
C CYS A 77 -14.10 -5.29 -21.20
N GLY A 78 -14.69 -6.26 -20.50
CA GLY A 78 -14.66 -6.31 -19.03
C GLY A 78 -13.26 -6.50 -18.47
N ALA A 79 -12.43 -7.35 -19.09
CA ALA A 79 -11.04 -7.52 -18.71
C ALA A 79 -10.23 -6.26 -18.96
N ASN A 80 -10.37 -5.62 -20.13
CA ASN A 80 -9.69 -4.36 -20.45
C ASN A 80 -10.10 -3.25 -19.49
N ALA A 81 -11.39 -3.10 -19.20
CA ALA A 81 -11.91 -2.09 -18.28
C ALA A 81 -11.37 -2.28 -16.86
N SER A 82 -11.40 -3.51 -16.34
CA SER A 82 -10.97 -3.78 -14.96
C SER A 82 -9.46 -3.72 -14.78
N ALA A 83 -8.69 -4.28 -15.71
CA ALA A 83 -7.23 -4.21 -15.67
C ALA A 83 -6.72 -2.77 -15.90
N GLY A 84 -7.35 -2.04 -16.82
CA GLY A 84 -7.04 -0.64 -17.07
C GLY A 84 -7.38 0.27 -15.87
N PHE A 85 -8.51 0.04 -15.23
CA PHE A 85 -8.89 0.72 -13.99
C PHE A 85 -7.85 0.47 -12.88
N ALA A 86 -7.45 -0.79 -12.67
CA ALA A 86 -6.42 -1.14 -11.69
C ALA A 86 -5.05 -0.51 -12.00
N ARG A 87 -4.66 -0.47 -13.29
CA ARG A 87 -3.46 0.24 -13.74
C ARG A 87 -3.49 1.72 -13.34
N ASN A 88 -4.61 2.38 -13.61
CA ASN A 88 -4.78 3.79 -13.29
C ASN A 88 -4.79 4.05 -11.77
N LEU A 89 -5.41 3.17 -10.98
CA LEU A 89 -5.38 3.24 -9.52
C LEU A 89 -3.94 3.15 -8.99
N ARG A 90 -3.18 2.13 -9.43
CA ARG A 90 -1.77 1.96 -9.02
C ARG A 90 -0.95 3.19 -9.39
N LYS A 91 -1.12 3.70 -10.61
CA LYS A 91 -0.40 4.88 -11.07
C LYS A 91 -0.74 6.11 -10.22
N ALA A 92 -2.02 6.40 -10.02
CA ALA A 92 -2.45 7.56 -9.24
C ALA A 92 -2.01 7.48 -7.78
N MET A 93 -2.09 6.29 -7.14
CA MET A 93 -1.59 6.10 -5.78
C MET A 93 -0.08 6.28 -5.70
N TYR A 94 0.67 5.70 -6.64
CA TYR A 94 2.13 5.81 -6.66
C TYR A 94 2.58 7.26 -6.86
N GLU A 95 1.95 7.99 -7.79
CA GLU A 95 2.22 9.42 -8.02
C GLU A 95 1.93 10.25 -6.78
N ASN A 96 0.85 9.95 -6.03
CA ASN A 96 0.53 10.64 -4.79
C ASN A 96 1.53 10.31 -3.67
N ILE A 97 1.91 9.03 -3.53
CA ILE A 97 2.91 8.60 -2.53
C ILE A 97 4.26 9.29 -2.76
N GLN A 98 4.67 9.53 -4.02
CA GLN A 98 5.91 10.26 -4.31
C GLN A 98 5.88 11.72 -3.83
N GLN A 99 4.70 12.29 -3.63
CA GLN A 99 4.52 13.66 -3.12
C GLN A 99 4.40 13.72 -1.59
N PHE A 100 4.30 12.57 -0.90
CA PHE A 100 4.14 12.51 0.54
C PHE A 100 5.34 13.11 1.26
N SER A 101 5.07 13.84 2.33
CA SER A 101 6.05 14.24 3.34
C SER A 101 6.41 13.05 4.24
N PHE A 102 7.47 13.19 5.02
CA PHE A 102 7.87 12.15 5.98
C PHE A 102 6.75 11.84 6.98
N SER A 103 6.03 12.85 7.46
CA SER A 103 4.88 12.69 8.37
C SER A 103 3.76 11.85 7.77
N ASN A 104 3.47 12.00 6.45
CA ASN A 104 2.50 11.15 5.76
C ASN A 104 3.00 9.69 5.70
N ILE A 105 4.29 9.47 5.37
CA ILE A 105 4.88 8.11 5.27
C ILE A 105 4.88 7.42 6.64
N ASP A 106 5.20 8.15 7.72
CA ASP A 106 5.18 7.62 9.09
C ASP A 106 3.77 7.14 9.50
N ARG A 107 2.72 7.84 9.04
CA ARG A 107 1.33 7.46 9.30
C ARG A 107 0.92 6.16 8.60
N PHE A 108 1.35 5.95 7.36
CA PHE A 108 0.86 4.84 6.54
C PHE A 108 1.63 3.53 6.67
N SER A 109 2.82 3.52 7.18
CA SER A 109 3.81 2.44 7.13
C SER A 109 4.12 1.92 5.72
N THR A 110 5.35 1.54 5.45
CA THR A 110 5.77 1.03 4.13
C THR A 110 5.05 -0.26 3.74
N ALA A 111 4.89 -1.19 4.69
CA ALA A 111 4.20 -2.46 4.45
C ALA A 111 2.71 -2.23 4.10
N GLY A 112 2.05 -1.27 4.79
CA GLY A 112 0.68 -0.89 4.50
C GLY A 112 0.50 -0.29 3.10
N LEU A 113 1.42 0.56 2.65
CA LEU A 113 1.39 1.12 1.29
C LEU A 113 1.59 0.05 0.22
N ILE A 114 2.50 -0.90 0.43
CA ILE A 114 2.71 -2.04 -0.49
C ILE A 114 1.43 -2.87 -0.60
N THR A 115 0.79 -3.22 0.50
CA THR A 115 -0.47 -3.99 0.50
C THR A 115 -1.58 -3.27 -0.28
N ARG A 116 -1.68 -1.93 -0.13
CA ARG A 116 -2.65 -1.12 -0.86
C ARG A 116 -2.40 -1.11 -2.37
N LEU A 117 -1.13 -1.00 -2.80
CA LEU A 117 -0.73 -1.00 -4.20
C LEU A 117 -0.88 -2.39 -4.88
N THR A 118 -0.88 -3.47 -4.12
CA THR A 118 -0.93 -4.84 -4.62
C THR A 118 -2.28 -5.50 -4.35
N THR A 119 -2.49 -6.00 -3.16
CA THR A 119 -3.64 -6.82 -2.77
C THR A 119 -4.95 -6.03 -2.84
N ASP A 120 -4.98 -4.80 -2.26
CA ASP A 120 -6.21 -4.01 -2.23
C ASP A 120 -6.66 -3.59 -3.62
N VAL A 121 -5.71 -3.18 -4.49
CA VAL A 121 -6.04 -2.86 -5.88
C VAL A 121 -6.57 -4.09 -6.63
N THR A 122 -6.02 -5.29 -6.37
CA THR A 122 -6.50 -6.53 -7.00
C THR A 122 -7.91 -6.88 -6.52
N ASN A 123 -8.22 -6.70 -5.24
CA ASN A 123 -9.57 -6.91 -4.70
C ASN A 123 -10.59 -5.98 -5.35
N VAL A 124 -10.25 -4.68 -5.46
CA VAL A 124 -11.11 -3.68 -6.09
C VAL A 124 -11.24 -3.92 -7.60
N GLN A 125 -10.18 -4.37 -8.28
CA GLN A 125 -10.23 -4.79 -9.70
C GLN A 125 -11.21 -5.92 -9.92
N ASN A 126 -11.15 -6.97 -9.10
CA ASN A 126 -12.03 -8.13 -9.19
C ASN A 126 -13.49 -7.75 -8.91
N ALA A 127 -13.74 -6.92 -7.88
CA ALA A 127 -15.07 -6.41 -7.59
C ALA A 127 -15.62 -5.56 -8.75
N TYR A 128 -14.80 -4.70 -9.33
CA TYR A 128 -15.18 -3.89 -10.49
C TYR A 128 -15.53 -4.75 -11.71
N GLN A 129 -14.76 -5.78 -12.01
CA GLN A 129 -15.05 -6.74 -13.07
C GLN A 129 -16.37 -7.47 -12.83
N MET A 130 -16.62 -7.91 -11.59
CA MET A 130 -17.89 -8.54 -11.22
C MET A 130 -19.08 -7.60 -11.35
N LEU A 131 -18.94 -6.34 -10.95
CA LEU A 131 -19.97 -5.33 -11.12
C LEU A 131 -20.31 -5.10 -12.60
N LEU A 132 -19.33 -5.04 -13.47
CA LEU A 132 -19.56 -4.82 -14.90
C LEU A 132 -20.20 -6.01 -15.60
N ARG A 133 -19.94 -7.23 -15.17
CA ARG A 133 -20.40 -8.47 -15.84
C ARG A 133 -21.57 -9.13 -15.09
N MET A 134 -21.29 -9.62 -13.89
CA MET A 134 -22.24 -10.49 -13.17
C MET A 134 -23.38 -9.71 -12.51
N PHE A 135 -23.11 -8.53 -11.96
CA PHE A 135 -24.15 -7.69 -11.34
C PHE A 135 -25.14 -7.15 -12.37
N VAL A 136 -24.73 -6.99 -13.63
CA VAL A 136 -25.63 -6.61 -14.74
C VAL A 136 -26.36 -7.84 -15.28
N ARG A 137 -25.62 -8.91 -15.54
CA ARG A 137 -26.18 -10.15 -16.12
C ARG A 137 -27.27 -10.76 -15.25
N ALA A 138 -27.02 -10.94 -13.96
CA ALA A 138 -27.90 -11.73 -13.11
C ALA A 138 -29.29 -11.10 -12.90
N PRO A 139 -29.43 -9.79 -12.55
CA PRO A 139 -30.77 -9.18 -12.46
C PRO A 139 -31.52 -9.15 -13.79
N ILE A 140 -30.81 -8.90 -14.91
CA ILE A 140 -31.44 -8.85 -16.22
C ILE A 140 -31.91 -10.24 -16.66
N SER A 141 -31.09 -11.27 -16.44
CA SER A 141 -31.49 -12.66 -16.70
C SER A 141 -32.73 -13.06 -15.89
N MET A 142 -32.75 -12.71 -14.60
CA MET A 142 -33.90 -12.97 -13.72
C MET A 142 -35.17 -12.25 -14.21
N VAL A 143 -35.06 -10.96 -14.57
CA VAL A 143 -36.20 -10.16 -15.05
C VAL A 143 -36.68 -10.67 -16.42
N CYS A 144 -35.78 -10.92 -17.37
CA CYS A 144 -36.15 -11.43 -18.70
C CYS A 144 -36.79 -12.81 -18.58
N ALA A 145 -36.22 -13.74 -17.83
CA ALA A 145 -36.79 -15.06 -17.61
C ALA A 145 -38.18 -15.00 -16.93
N MET A 146 -38.35 -14.07 -15.99
CA MET A 146 -39.66 -13.83 -15.35
C MET A 146 -40.68 -13.29 -16.35
N ILE A 147 -40.33 -12.30 -17.18
CA ILE A 147 -41.20 -11.75 -18.22
C ILE A 147 -41.62 -12.84 -19.22
N MET A 148 -40.66 -13.63 -19.70
CA MET A 148 -40.94 -14.75 -20.64
C MET A 148 -41.84 -15.81 -19.99
N SER A 149 -41.63 -16.10 -18.71
CA SER A 149 -42.49 -17.05 -17.99
C SER A 149 -43.92 -16.52 -17.80
N PHE A 150 -44.10 -15.23 -17.51
CA PHE A 150 -45.44 -14.63 -17.44
C PHE A 150 -46.13 -14.56 -18.81
N TYR A 151 -45.36 -14.39 -19.88
CA TYR A 151 -45.88 -14.39 -21.24
C TYR A 151 -46.43 -15.78 -21.62
N ILE A 152 -45.75 -16.88 -21.21
CA ILE A 152 -46.21 -18.25 -21.48
C ILE A 152 -47.42 -18.59 -20.60
N ASN A 153 -47.27 -18.47 -19.28
CA ASN A 153 -48.36 -18.80 -18.38
C ASN A 153 -48.23 -18.08 -17.03
N ALA A 154 -49.12 -17.09 -16.78
CA ALA A 154 -49.06 -16.27 -15.58
C ALA A 154 -49.32 -17.04 -14.27
N LYS A 155 -50.13 -18.11 -14.33
CA LYS A 155 -50.43 -18.96 -13.17
C LYS A 155 -49.21 -19.73 -12.68
N LEU A 156 -48.48 -20.34 -13.59
CA LEU A 156 -47.25 -21.11 -13.29
C LEU A 156 -46.11 -20.17 -12.94
N ALA A 157 -45.97 -19.01 -13.63
CA ALA A 157 -44.96 -17.99 -13.34
C ALA A 157 -45.11 -17.40 -11.93
N SER A 158 -46.34 -17.33 -11.37
CA SER A 158 -46.53 -16.86 -10.00
C SER A 158 -45.82 -17.73 -8.95
N ILE A 159 -45.57 -19.01 -9.23
CA ILE A 159 -44.84 -19.93 -8.33
C ILE A 159 -43.38 -19.43 -8.18
N TYR A 160 -42.71 -19.05 -9.30
CA TYR A 160 -41.36 -18.52 -9.22
C TYR A 160 -41.32 -17.16 -8.52
N LEU A 161 -42.29 -16.29 -8.77
CA LEU A 161 -42.35 -14.98 -8.13
C LEU A 161 -42.39 -15.12 -6.61
N VAL A 162 -43.24 -16.02 -6.10
CA VAL A 162 -43.31 -16.31 -4.66
C VAL A 162 -42.00 -16.93 -4.17
N ALA A 163 -41.42 -17.88 -4.88
CA ALA A 163 -40.15 -18.49 -4.53
C ALA A 163 -39.02 -17.46 -4.48
N VAL A 164 -38.92 -16.56 -5.47
CA VAL A 164 -37.88 -15.50 -5.52
C VAL A 164 -38.03 -14.54 -4.33
N ILE A 165 -39.27 -14.15 -3.97
CA ILE A 165 -39.49 -13.26 -2.82
C ILE A 165 -39.07 -13.95 -1.52
N ILE A 166 -39.48 -15.19 -1.30
CA ILE A 166 -39.15 -15.95 -0.09
C ILE A 166 -37.62 -16.18 -0.02
N LEU A 167 -37.02 -16.64 -1.10
CA LEU A 167 -35.55 -16.86 -1.16
C LEU A 167 -34.78 -15.55 -1.00
N GLY A 168 -35.21 -14.48 -1.65
CA GLY A 168 -34.60 -13.16 -1.51
C GLY A 168 -34.59 -12.68 -0.05
N ALA A 169 -35.74 -12.87 0.65
CA ALA A 169 -35.81 -12.54 2.07
C ALA A 169 -34.89 -13.43 2.93
N CYS A 170 -34.85 -14.74 2.65
CA CYS A 170 -33.97 -15.69 3.36
C CYS A 170 -32.48 -15.33 3.13
N LEU A 171 -32.11 -15.06 1.89
CA LEU A 171 -30.74 -14.68 1.54
C LEU A 171 -30.33 -13.36 2.20
N PHE A 172 -31.21 -12.37 2.18
CA PHE A 172 -30.97 -11.09 2.86
C PHE A 172 -30.74 -11.30 4.36
N PHE A 173 -31.54 -12.14 5.00
CA PHE A 173 -31.36 -12.47 6.42
C PHE A 173 -30.04 -13.20 6.70
N ILE A 174 -29.70 -14.20 5.89
CA ILE A 174 -28.43 -14.94 5.99
C ILE A 174 -27.25 -13.98 5.83
N ILE A 175 -27.23 -13.16 4.79
CA ILE A 175 -26.14 -12.21 4.50
C ILE A 175 -25.99 -11.20 5.63
N SER A 176 -27.09 -10.63 6.12
CA SER A 176 -27.05 -9.65 7.22
C SER A 176 -26.47 -10.24 8.50
N ARG A 177 -26.79 -11.50 8.80
CA ARG A 177 -26.23 -12.20 9.98
C ARG A 177 -24.76 -12.59 9.81
N VAL A 178 -24.40 -13.11 8.64
CA VAL A 178 -23.04 -13.59 8.35
C VAL A 178 -22.05 -12.46 8.26
N SER A 179 -22.46 -11.28 7.75
CA SER A 179 -21.58 -10.10 7.63
C SER A 179 -20.97 -9.68 8.98
N GLY A 180 -21.76 -9.71 10.06
CA GLY A 180 -21.24 -9.41 11.40
C GLY A 180 -20.19 -10.42 11.89
N TYR A 181 -20.41 -11.71 11.63
CA TYR A 181 -19.43 -12.74 12.00
C TYR A 181 -18.16 -12.65 11.18
N PHE A 182 -18.21 -12.32 9.89
CA PHE A 182 -17.00 -12.12 9.09
C PHE A 182 -16.16 -10.94 9.58
N GLN A 183 -16.77 -9.84 10.03
CA GLN A 183 -16.04 -8.74 10.65
C GLN A 183 -15.27 -9.18 11.90
N GLU A 184 -15.90 -10.05 12.73
CA GLU A 184 -15.20 -10.63 13.90
C GLU A 184 -14.08 -11.61 13.47
N VAL A 185 -14.30 -12.41 12.42
CA VAL A 185 -13.28 -13.30 11.85
C VAL A 185 -12.06 -12.49 11.42
N PHE A 186 -12.24 -11.38 10.70
CA PHE A 186 -11.12 -10.53 10.27
C PHE A 186 -10.33 -9.97 11.45
N LYS A 187 -11.00 -9.50 12.51
CA LYS A 187 -10.30 -9.07 13.74
C LYS A 187 -9.46 -10.19 14.38
N LYS A 188 -10.00 -11.43 14.38
CA LYS A 188 -9.23 -12.58 14.89
C LYS A 188 -8.09 -13.00 13.96
N TYR A 189 -8.23 -12.78 12.65
CA TYR A 189 -7.15 -12.94 11.70
C TYR A 189 -6.03 -11.92 11.91
N ASP A 190 -6.37 -10.66 12.23
CA ASP A 190 -5.39 -9.64 12.57
C ASP A 190 -4.60 -10.00 13.84
N ASP A 191 -5.29 -10.50 14.88
CA ASP A 191 -4.65 -11.02 16.10
C ASP A 191 -3.67 -12.18 15.79
N LEU A 192 -4.07 -13.10 14.91
CA LEU A 192 -3.24 -14.23 14.47
C LEU A 192 -2.02 -13.74 13.68
N ASN A 193 -2.23 -12.86 12.71
CA ASN A 193 -1.16 -12.29 11.88
C ASN A 193 -0.13 -11.53 12.72
N ALA A 194 -0.59 -10.73 13.69
CA ALA A 194 0.30 -10.03 14.63
C ALA A 194 1.16 -11.03 15.42
N SER A 195 0.55 -12.12 15.91
CA SER A 195 1.29 -13.17 16.65
C SER A 195 2.33 -13.87 15.78
N VAL A 196 1.99 -14.18 14.51
CA VAL A 196 2.92 -14.80 13.55
C VAL A 196 4.06 -13.86 13.20
N GLN A 197 3.73 -12.59 12.92
CA GLN A 197 4.73 -11.58 12.57
C GLN A 197 5.71 -11.33 13.72
N GLU A 198 5.22 -11.24 14.96
CA GLU A 198 6.05 -11.11 16.16
C GLU A 198 6.99 -12.30 16.32
N ASN A 199 6.46 -13.53 16.20
CA ASN A 199 7.24 -14.76 16.32
C ASN A 199 8.33 -14.87 15.23
N ILE A 200 7.97 -14.63 13.95
CA ILE A 200 8.93 -14.72 12.83
C ILE A 200 10.01 -13.64 12.96
N ALA A 201 9.63 -12.42 13.31
CA ALA A 201 10.60 -11.34 13.53
C ALA A 201 11.54 -11.65 14.69
N GLY A 202 11.01 -12.25 15.76
CA GLY A 202 11.75 -12.65 16.97
C GLY A 202 12.27 -14.08 16.97
N ILE A 203 12.26 -14.83 15.85
CA ILE A 203 12.53 -16.27 15.83
C ILE A 203 13.89 -16.66 16.44
N ARG A 204 14.90 -15.80 16.26
CA ARG A 204 16.23 -16.03 16.87
C ARG A 204 16.17 -15.95 18.39
N VAL A 205 15.35 -15.05 18.95
CA VAL A 205 15.14 -14.93 20.39
C VAL A 205 14.39 -16.16 20.91
N VAL A 206 13.30 -16.56 20.23
CA VAL A 206 12.54 -17.78 20.58
C VAL A 206 13.47 -18.98 20.65
N LYS A 207 14.35 -19.16 19.65
CA LYS A 207 15.34 -20.23 19.59
C LYS A 207 16.41 -20.12 20.69
N ALA A 208 16.94 -18.92 20.90
CA ALA A 208 17.99 -18.70 21.91
C ALA A 208 17.50 -18.95 23.34
N TYR A 209 16.23 -18.69 23.63
CA TYR A 209 15.63 -18.88 24.95
C TYR A 209 14.84 -20.18 25.09
N VAL A 210 14.82 -21.05 24.06
CA VAL A 210 14.09 -22.33 24.01
C VAL A 210 12.62 -22.15 24.42
N ARG A 211 11.92 -21.22 23.75
CA ARG A 211 10.53 -20.83 24.02
C ARG A 211 9.54 -21.29 22.95
N GLU A 212 9.89 -22.27 22.14
CA GLU A 212 9.05 -22.80 21.07
C GLU A 212 7.69 -23.27 21.59
N ASP A 213 7.67 -24.03 22.70
CA ASP A 213 6.41 -24.55 23.28
C ASP A 213 5.48 -23.44 23.77
N TYR A 214 6.02 -22.31 24.24
CA TYR A 214 5.23 -21.17 24.65
C TYR A 214 4.60 -20.48 23.44
N GLU A 215 5.39 -20.24 22.40
CA GLU A 215 4.92 -19.62 21.18
C GLU A 215 3.94 -20.50 20.42
N ASP A 216 4.13 -21.83 20.42
CA ASP A 216 3.18 -22.78 19.83
C ASP A 216 1.82 -22.73 20.54
N LYS A 217 1.79 -22.67 21.88
CA LYS A 217 0.55 -22.49 22.64
C LYS A 217 -0.13 -21.15 22.34
N LYS A 218 0.64 -20.05 22.22
CA LYS A 218 0.14 -18.71 21.88
C LYS A 218 -0.50 -18.72 20.49
N PHE A 219 0.22 -19.27 19.50
CA PHE A 219 -0.27 -19.45 18.15
C PHE A 219 -1.53 -20.33 18.08
N SER A 220 -1.50 -21.50 18.72
CA SER A 220 -2.62 -22.44 18.76
C SER A 220 -3.88 -21.80 19.34
N LYS A 221 -3.76 -20.97 20.38
CA LYS A 221 -4.89 -20.22 20.97
C LYS A 221 -5.46 -19.19 19.97
N ALA A 222 -4.61 -18.43 19.30
CA ALA A 222 -5.03 -17.45 18.30
C ALA A 222 -5.70 -18.16 17.11
N ASN A 223 -5.09 -19.22 16.60
CA ASN A 223 -5.62 -20.04 15.50
C ASN A 223 -6.97 -20.68 15.87
N TYR A 224 -7.12 -21.20 17.08
CA TYR A 224 -8.39 -21.74 17.56
C TYR A 224 -9.51 -20.68 17.62
N ASN A 225 -9.19 -19.46 18.00
CA ASN A 225 -10.15 -18.36 17.99
C ASN A 225 -10.65 -18.04 16.58
N VAL A 226 -9.74 -17.99 15.58
CA VAL A 226 -10.10 -17.84 14.17
C VAL A 226 -10.99 -19.00 13.72
N TYR A 227 -10.57 -20.25 13.97
CA TYR A 227 -11.37 -21.45 13.66
C TYR A 227 -12.78 -21.37 14.25
N LYS A 228 -12.92 -21.06 15.54
CA LYS A 228 -14.21 -20.98 16.23
C LYS A 228 -15.14 -19.95 15.59
N MET A 229 -14.62 -18.79 15.21
CA MET A 229 -15.42 -17.73 14.57
C MET A 229 -15.77 -18.08 13.13
N PHE A 230 -14.79 -18.65 12.39
CA PHE A 230 -15.01 -19.10 11.01
C PHE A 230 -16.10 -20.17 10.94
N VAL A 231 -16.04 -21.18 11.81
CA VAL A 231 -17.06 -22.24 11.90
C VAL A 231 -18.45 -21.66 12.22
N LYS A 232 -18.55 -20.63 13.06
CA LYS A 232 -19.85 -19.96 13.32
C LYS A 232 -20.41 -19.28 12.06
N ALA A 233 -19.57 -18.58 11.30
CA ALA A 233 -19.97 -17.94 10.05
C ALA A 233 -20.38 -19.00 9.00
N GLU A 234 -19.55 -20.05 8.81
CA GLU A 234 -19.80 -21.12 7.85
C GLU A 234 -21.04 -21.95 8.17
N LYS A 235 -21.35 -22.20 9.46
CA LYS A 235 -22.59 -22.90 9.84
C LYS A 235 -23.85 -22.17 9.37
N ILE A 236 -23.84 -20.85 9.36
CA ILE A 236 -24.99 -20.06 8.86
C ILE A 236 -24.97 -20.06 7.33
N LEU A 237 -23.80 -19.90 6.72
CA LEU A 237 -23.65 -19.89 5.27
C LEU A 237 -24.01 -21.24 4.64
N SER A 238 -23.75 -22.35 5.35
CA SER A 238 -24.06 -23.69 4.88
C SER A 238 -25.55 -23.95 4.64
N TYR A 239 -26.46 -23.18 5.23
CA TYR A 239 -27.88 -23.25 4.94
C TYR A 239 -28.24 -22.71 3.55
N ASN A 240 -27.39 -21.88 2.94
CA ASN A 240 -27.67 -21.24 1.66
C ASN A 240 -27.92 -22.28 0.53
N ALA A 241 -26.98 -23.21 0.31
CA ALA A 241 -27.09 -24.17 -0.77
C ALA A 241 -28.30 -25.14 -0.63
N PRO A 242 -28.55 -25.76 0.55
CA PRO A 242 -29.72 -26.62 0.74
C PRO A 242 -31.04 -25.87 0.56
N LEU A 243 -31.11 -24.62 1.03
CA LEU A 243 -32.33 -23.82 0.93
C LEU A 243 -32.65 -23.45 -0.52
N MET A 244 -31.61 -23.09 -1.28
CA MET A 244 -31.72 -22.85 -2.72
C MET A 244 -32.15 -24.12 -3.45
N GLN A 245 -31.53 -25.25 -3.17
CA GLN A 245 -31.83 -26.52 -3.81
C GLN A 245 -33.25 -27.02 -3.50
N PHE A 246 -33.68 -26.84 -2.24
CA PHE A 246 -35.05 -27.14 -1.85
C PHE A 246 -36.08 -26.29 -2.63
N ALA A 247 -35.81 -24.99 -2.79
CA ALA A 247 -36.69 -24.10 -3.55
C ALA A 247 -36.73 -24.49 -5.04
N VAL A 248 -35.56 -24.80 -5.65
CA VAL A 248 -35.47 -25.28 -7.04
C VAL A 248 -36.35 -26.50 -7.24
N TYR A 249 -36.17 -27.55 -6.43
CA TYR A 249 -36.95 -28.78 -6.58
C TYR A 249 -38.43 -28.59 -6.25
N SER A 250 -38.77 -27.75 -5.27
CA SER A 250 -40.15 -27.42 -4.96
C SER A 250 -40.84 -26.72 -6.13
N CYS A 251 -40.15 -25.76 -6.79
CA CYS A 251 -40.67 -25.10 -7.97
C CYS A 251 -40.83 -26.11 -9.14
N ILE A 252 -39.79 -26.92 -9.41
CA ILE A 252 -39.87 -27.95 -10.49
C ILE A 252 -41.04 -28.89 -10.25
N LEU A 253 -41.19 -29.44 -9.06
CA LEU A 253 -42.30 -30.35 -8.73
C LEU A 253 -43.66 -29.66 -8.87
N GLY A 254 -43.81 -28.43 -8.35
CA GLY A 254 -45.05 -27.65 -8.46
C GLY A 254 -45.43 -27.36 -9.91
N ILE A 255 -44.44 -26.93 -10.74
CA ILE A 255 -44.66 -26.60 -12.14
C ILE A 255 -44.94 -27.87 -12.95
N SER A 256 -44.19 -28.95 -12.73
CA SER A 256 -44.41 -30.20 -13.42
C SER A 256 -45.81 -30.79 -13.11
N TRP A 257 -46.22 -30.74 -11.83
CA TRP A 257 -47.54 -31.26 -11.42
C TRP A 257 -48.69 -30.43 -11.96
N LEU A 258 -48.63 -29.11 -11.77
CA LEU A 258 -49.70 -28.19 -12.24
C LEU A 258 -49.67 -28.09 -13.78
N GLY A 259 -48.48 -28.02 -14.40
CA GLY A 259 -48.32 -28.00 -15.83
C GLY A 259 -48.84 -29.25 -16.51
N ALA A 260 -48.56 -30.45 -15.97
CA ALA A 260 -49.11 -31.68 -16.49
C ALA A 260 -50.65 -31.70 -16.46
N LYS A 261 -51.28 -31.19 -15.39
CA LYS A 261 -52.75 -31.04 -15.34
C LYS A 261 -53.26 -30.07 -16.41
N MET A 262 -52.53 -28.97 -16.66
CA MET A 262 -52.91 -27.97 -17.67
C MET A 262 -52.71 -28.52 -19.10
N ILE A 263 -51.73 -29.36 -19.35
CA ILE A 263 -51.53 -30.04 -20.65
C ILE A 263 -52.72 -30.97 -20.94
N VAL A 264 -53.14 -31.78 -19.95
CA VAL A 264 -54.30 -32.69 -20.12
C VAL A 264 -55.61 -31.92 -20.38
N THR A 265 -55.70 -30.65 -20.00
CA THR A 265 -56.88 -29.79 -20.26
C THR A 265 -56.66 -28.82 -21.43
N ASP A 266 -55.68 -29.03 -22.27
CA ASP A 266 -55.33 -28.21 -23.46
C ASP A 266 -55.11 -26.72 -23.15
N GLN A 267 -54.66 -26.40 -21.90
CA GLN A 267 -54.36 -25.03 -21.46
C GLN A 267 -52.87 -24.69 -21.53
N LEU A 268 -52.00 -25.65 -21.80
CA LEU A 268 -50.55 -25.52 -21.91
C LEU A 268 -50.03 -26.57 -22.86
N THR A 269 -48.96 -26.24 -23.63
CA THR A 269 -48.29 -27.22 -24.50
C THR A 269 -47.12 -27.90 -23.80
N THR A 270 -46.61 -28.99 -24.38
CA THR A 270 -45.44 -29.71 -23.84
C THR A 270 -44.16 -28.84 -23.94
N GLY A 271 -43.99 -28.14 -25.05
CA GLY A 271 -42.85 -27.24 -25.26
C GLY A 271 -42.87 -26.04 -24.33
N GLU A 272 -44.05 -25.46 -24.06
CA GLU A 272 -44.23 -24.38 -23.09
C GLU A 272 -43.82 -24.83 -21.67
N LEU A 273 -44.20 -26.04 -21.25
CA LEU A 273 -43.79 -26.59 -19.96
C LEU A 273 -42.28 -26.73 -19.85
N MET A 274 -41.61 -27.24 -20.88
CA MET A 274 -40.16 -27.39 -20.93
C MET A 274 -39.44 -26.02 -20.83
N SER A 275 -39.99 -25.03 -21.53
CA SER A 275 -39.46 -23.63 -21.44
C SER A 275 -39.61 -23.04 -20.04
N LEU A 276 -40.77 -23.25 -19.40
CA LEU A 276 -41.02 -22.80 -18.03
C LEU A 276 -40.03 -23.44 -17.03
N LEU A 277 -39.74 -24.75 -17.17
CA LEU A 277 -38.75 -25.43 -16.32
C LEU A 277 -37.32 -24.82 -16.51
N THR A 278 -36.96 -24.52 -17.76
CA THR A 278 -35.67 -23.88 -18.06
C THR A 278 -35.57 -22.46 -17.47
N TYR A 279 -36.63 -21.64 -17.60
CA TYR A 279 -36.66 -20.30 -17.01
C TYR A 279 -36.65 -20.37 -15.48
N CYS A 280 -37.29 -21.37 -14.86
CA CYS A 280 -37.21 -21.60 -13.42
C CYS A 280 -35.76 -21.73 -12.95
N MET A 281 -34.98 -22.58 -13.63
CA MET A 281 -33.57 -22.78 -13.32
C MET A 281 -32.77 -21.48 -13.49
N ASN A 282 -32.98 -20.76 -14.59
CA ASN A 282 -32.28 -19.50 -14.85
C ASN A 282 -32.57 -18.42 -13.80
N ILE A 283 -33.83 -18.30 -13.36
CA ILE A 283 -34.24 -17.34 -12.31
C ILE A 283 -33.51 -17.64 -10.99
N LEU A 284 -33.53 -18.91 -10.57
CA LEU A 284 -32.98 -19.30 -9.27
C LEU A 284 -31.43 -19.24 -9.28
N MET A 285 -30.78 -19.64 -10.39
CA MET A 285 -29.34 -19.49 -10.58
C MET A 285 -28.92 -18.02 -10.61
N SER A 286 -29.71 -17.15 -11.24
CA SER A 286 -29.46 -15.69 -11.25
C SER A 286 -29.54 -15.11 -9.85
N LEU A 287 -30.47 -15.53 -9.02
CA LEU A 287 -30.59 -15.08 -7.63
C LEU A 287 -29.36 -15.49 -6.79
N MET A 288 -28.85 -16.71 -7.00
CA MET A 288 -27.62 -17.18 -6.35
C MET A 288 -26.42 -16.33 -6.78
N MET A 289 -26.34 -15.99 -8.08
CA MET A 289 -25.26 -15.15 -8.63
C MET A 289 -25.30 -13.73 -8.03
N VAL A 290 -26.47 -13.12 -7.87
CA VAL A 290 -26.61 -11.81 -7.20
C VAL A 290 -26.08 -11.87 -5.77
N SER A 291 -26.42 -12.93 -5.02
CA SER A 291 -25.93 -13.13 -3.65
C SER A 291 -24.41 -13.21 -3.60
N MET A 292 -23.78 -13.97 -4.49
CA MET A 292 -22.32 -14.10 -4.57
C MET A 292 -21.64 -12.77 -4.88
N VAL A 293 -22.16 -12.00 -5.85
CA VAL A 293 -21.63 -10.68 -6.20
C VAL A 293 -21.71 -9.72 -5.03
N PHE A 294 -22.83 -9.72 -4.30
CA PHE A 294 -23.01 -8.87 -3.12
C PHE A 294 -21.95 -9.15 -2.05
N VAL A 295 -21.67 -10.42 -1.74
CA VAL A 295 -20.64 -10.82 -0.78
C VAL A 295 -19.27 -10.33 -1.23
N MET A 296 -18.90 -10.57 -2.48
CA MET A 296 -17.58 -10.16 -3.02
C MET A 296 -17.38 -8.64 -3.03
N VAL A 297 -18.41 -7.89 -3.41
CA VAL A 297 -18.36 -6.42 -3.37
C VAL A 297 -18.21 -5.93 -1.94
N SER A 298 -18.98 -6.51 -0.99
CA SER A 298 -18.90 -6.15 0.43
C SER A 298 -17.49 -6.38 1.01
N MET A 299 -16.83 -7.47 0.65
CA MET A 299 -15.44 -7.74 1.06
C MET A 299 -14.44 -6.75 0.47
N SER A 300 -14.75 -6.19 -0.70
CA SER A 300 -13.85 -5.23 -1.38
C SER A 300 -14.00 -3.79 -0.90
N VAL A 301 -15.05 -3.47 -0.12
CA VAL A 301 -15.30 -2.10 0.39
C VAL A 301 -14.14 -1.64 1.27
N ALA A 302 -13.66 -2.47 2.19
CA ALA A 302 -12.53 -2.12 3.05
C ALA A 302 -11.24 -1.83 2.26
N SER A 303 -10.97 -2.61 1.20
CA SER A 303 -9.84 -2.34 0.29
C SER A 303 -10.03 -1.02 -0.48
N ALA A 304 -11.27 -0.73 -0.91
CA ALA A 304 -11.61 0.52 -1.59
C ALA A 304 -11.44 1.75 -0.68
N GLU A 305 -11.79 1.64 0.61
CA GLU A 305 -11.58 2.69 1.60
C GLU A 305 -10.10 2.98 1.82
N ARG A 306 -9.27 1.94 2.00
CA ARG A 306 -7.82 2.10 2.17
C ARG A 306 -7.14 2.72 0.94
N ILE A 307 -7.57 2.37 -0.27
CA ILE A 307 -7.09 3.00 -1.51
C ILE A 307 -7.50 4.47 -1.55
N THR A 308 -8.75 4.77 -1.21
CA THR A 308 -9.28 6.14 -1.21
C THR A 308 -8.52 7.02 -0.21
N GLU A 309 -8.20 6.48 0.96
CA GLU A 309 -7.39 7.17 1.96
C GLU A 309 -6.05 7.63 1.38
N VAL A 310 -5.35 6.76 0.65
CA VAL A 310 -4.09 7.14 -0.02
C VAL A 310 -4.30 8.15 -1.13
N LEU A 311 -5.37 8.02 -1.94
CA LEU A 311 -5.64 8.94 -3.04
C LEU A 311 -6.07 10.35 -2.60
N GLU A 312 -6.72 10.46 -1.44
CA GLU A 312 -7.22 11.71 -0.88
C GLU A 312 -6.24 12.37 0.11
N GLU A 313 -5.21 11.64 0.53
CA GLU A 313 -4.17 12.17 1.40
C GLU A 313 -3.38 13.25 0.67
N LYS A 314 -3.16 14.37 1.35
CA LYS A 314 -2.40 15.51 0.82
C LYS A 314 -1.06 15.59 1.52
N PRO A 315 0.01 15.97 0.80
CA PRO A 315 1.31 16.23 1.42
C PRO A 315 1.16 17.36 2.44
N GLU A 316 1.70 17.15 3.63
CA GLU A 316 1.69 18.16 4.69
C GLU A 316 2.63 19.33 4.39
N LEU A 317 3.74 19.03 3.71
CA LEU A 317 4.72 20.02 3.32
C LEU A 317 4.48 20.41 1.86
N THR A 318 4.32 21.70 1.63
CA THR A 318 4.14 22.26 0.28
C THR A 318 5.06 23.47 0.11
N ASN A 319 5.40 23.77 -1.13
CA ASN A 319 6.11 25.01 -1.45
C ASN A 319 5.20 26.22 -1.21
N PRO A 320 5.75 27.37 -0.76
CA PRO A 320 5.01 28.61 -0.72
C PRO A 320 4.69 29.11 -2.15
N GLU A 321 3.77 30.07 -2.26
CA GLU A 321 3.37 30.65 -3.58
C GLU A 321 4.54 31.29 -4.34
N ARG A 322 5.51 31.86 -3.61
CA ARG A 322 6.73 32.47 -4.17
C ARG A 322 7.95 31.90 -3.44
N PRO A 323 8.40 30.69 -3.82
CA PRO A 323 9.53 30.08 -3.15
C PRO A 323 10.84 30.77 -3.49
N VAL A 324 11.74 30.82 -2.53
CA VAL A 324 13.12 31.23 -2.76
C VAL A 324 13.88 30.07 -3.40
N THR A 325 14.56 30.34 -4.52
CA THR A 325 15.26 29.33 -5.35
C THR A 325 16.77 29.39 -5.23
N GLU A 326 17.31 30.11 -4.26
CA GLU A 326 18.74 30.20 -4.01
C GLU A 326 19.05 30.23 -2.51
N VAL A 327 19.94 29.37 -2.05
CA VAL A 327 20.51 29.39 -0.70
C VAL A 327 21.81 30.18 -0.74
N LYS A 328 21.90 31.28 0.00
CA LYS A 328 23.05 32.21 -0.05
C LYS A 328 24.32 31.57 0.49
N ASP A 329 24.24 31.02 1.69
CA ASP A 329 25.37 30.40 2.40
C ASP A 329 24.89 29.26 3.31
N GLY A 330 25.81 28.61 4.02
CA GLY A 330 25.53 27.47 4.90
C GLY A 330 25.28 27.89 6.37
N SER A 331 24.98 29.15 6.67
CA SER A 331 24.66 29.55 8.03
C SER A 331 23.31 29.01 8.49
N ILE A 332 23.19 28.61 9.77
CA ILE A 332 21.96 28.02 10.31
C ILE A 332 21.62 28.68 11.62
N VAL A 333 20.37 29.14 11.75
CA VAL A 333 19.87 29.76 12.98
C VAL A 333 18.60 29.09 13.44
N PHE A 334 18.58 28.57 14.66
CA PHE A 334 17.38 28.13 15.36
C PHE A 334 16.95 29.24 16.32
N ASP A 335 15.69 29.63 16.23
CA ASP A 335 15.10 30.75 16.98
C ASP A 335 13.84 30.25 17.72
N HIS A 336 13.98 29.99 19.02
CA HIS A 336 12.95 29.47 19.92
C HIS A 336 12.19 28.24 19.36
N VAL A 337 12.93 27.27 18.85
CA VAL A 337 12.34 26.12 18.16
C VAL A 337 11.81 25.07 19.13
N ASN A 338 10.51 24.78 19.01
CA ASN A 338 9.88 23.63 19.61
C ASN A 338 9.34 22.71 18.52
N PHE A 339 9.47 21.39 18.73
CA PHE A 339 9.02 20.40 17.76
C PHE A 339 8.36 19.18 18.41
N SER A 340 7.25 18.72 17.83
CA SER A 340 6.58 17.47 18.16
C SER A 340 6.17 16.76 16.88
N TYR A 341 6.35 15.42 16.82
CA TYR A 341 5.86 14.60 15.71
C TYR A 341 4.32 14.50 15.69
N LYS A 342 3.67 14.69 16.84
CA LYS A 342 2.20 14.68 16.96
C LYS A 342 1.68 16.11 17.01
N LYS A 343 0.90 16.52 16.00
CA LYS A 343 0.26 17.85 15.99
C LYS A 343 -0.79 17.95 17.11
N GLY A 344 -0.71 19.05 17.85
CA GLY A 344 -1.80 19.53 18.71
C GLY A 344 -1.77 19.13 20.19
N ASN A 345 -1.29 17.94 20.60
CA ASN A 345 -1.30 17.49 22.01
C ASN A 345 -0.15 16.53 22.36
N GLY A 346 0.93 16.54 21.60
CA GLY A 346 2.11 15.72 21.89
C GLY A 346 3.11 16.48 22.77
N GLU A 347 3.84 15.78 23.63
CA GLU A 347 5.02 16.33 24.29
C GLU A 347 6.02 16.78 23.23
N TYR A 348 6.67 17.92 23.51
CA TYR A 348 7.73 18.42 22.64
C TYR A 348 8.95 17.50 22.71
N VAL A 349 9.40 17.05 21.55
CA VAL A 349 10.63 16.29 21.38
C VAL A 349 11.84 17.21 21.38
N LEU A 350 11.69 18.44 20.87
CA LEU A 350 12.66 19.53 21.00
C LEU A 350 11.98 20.69 21.74
N LYS A 351 12.68 21.28 22.70
CA LYS A 351 12.15 22.29 23.63
C LYS A 351 13.06 23.50 23.65
N ASP A 352 12.54 24.62 23.14
CA ASP A 352 13.18 25.94 23.14
C ASP A 352 14.64 25.95 22.64
N ILE A 353 14.87 25.36 21.48
CA ILE A 353 16.20 25.29 20.88
C ILE A 353 16.58 26.64 20.28
N ASN A 354 17.69 27.20 20.78
CA ASN A 354 18.30 28.45 20.32
C ASN A 354 19.76 28.18 19.94
N LEU A 355 20.09 28.22 18.63
CA LEU A 355 21.44 27.93 18.12
C LEU A 355 21.78 28.85 16.95
N ASN A 356 23.04 29.21 16.84
CA ASN A 356 23.59 29.97 15.71
C ASN A 356 24.87 29.29 15.22
N ILE A 357 24.83 28.74 14.00
CA ILE A 357 25.92 28.04 13.35
C ILE A 357 26.37 28.87 12.15
N HIS A 358 27.67 29.18 12.09
CA HIS A 358 28.23 30.01 11.03
C HIS A 358 28.51 29.21 9.75
N ALA A 359 28.51 29.90 8.61
CA ALA A 359 28.83 29.26 7.33
C ALA A 359 30.26 28.72 7.34
N GLY A 360 30.43 27.47 6.85
CA GLY A 360 31.73 26.77 6.81
C GLY A 360 32.15 26.12 8.14
N GLU A 361 31.41 26.33 9.22
CA GLU A 361 31.70 25.77 10.53
C GLU A 361 31.46 24.23 10.57
N THR A 362 32.35 23.55 11.29
CA THR A 362 32.12 22.13 11.65
C THR A 362 31.50 22.06 13.03
N PHE A 363 30.26 21.55 13.11
CA PHE A 363 29.44 21.55 14.31
C PHE A 363 29.17 20.13 14.79
N GLY A 364 29.59 19.79 16.01
CA GLY A 364 29.39 18.50 16.64
C GLY A 364 28.06 18.45 17.41
N ILE A 365 27.35 17.33 17.34
CA ILE A 365 26.13 17.08 18.10
C ILE A 365 26.28 15.76 18.84
N ILE A 366 26.23 15.79 20.16
CA ILE A 366 26.40 14.62 21.01
C ILE A 366 25.26 14.53 22.04
N GLY A 367 25.02 13.34 22.58
CA GLY A 367 23.98 13.11 23.58
C GLY A 367 23.54 11.65 23.57
N GLY A 368 22.86 11.21 24.62
CA GLY A 368 22.35 9.84 24.76
C GLY A 368 21.32 9.44 23.68
N THR A 369 21.02 8.15 23.60
CA THR A 369 19.93 7.64 22.78
C THR A 369 18.60 8.26 23.22
N GLY A 370 17.81 8.74 22.29
CA GLY A 370 16.54 9.42 22.59
C GLY A 370 16.65 10.91 22.89
N SER A 371 17.84 11.54 22.93
CA SER A 371 18.02 12.97 23.19
C SER A 371 17.58 13.91 22.04
N ALA A 372 16.95 13.39 20.99
CA ALA A 372 16.38 14.10 19.84
C ALA A 372 17.39 14.72 18.85
N LYS A 373 18.63 14.21 18.76
CA LYS A 373 19.65 14.67 17.81
C LYS A 373 19.21 14.61 16.34
N SER A 374 18.70 13.46 15.90
CA SER A 374 18.19 13.28 14.53
C SER A 374 16.98 14.17 14.24
N SER A 375 16.11 14.39 15.23
CA SER A 375 14.97 15.31 15.09
C SER A 375 15.45 16.74 14.82
N LEU A 376 16.50 17.19 15.50
CA LEU A 376 17.07 18.52 15.31
C LEU A 376 17.54 18.74 13.85
N VAL A 377 18.32 17.80 13.31
CA VAL A 377 18.89 17.96 11.95
C VAL A 377 17.87 17.75 10.85
N ASN A 378 16.84 16.92 11.08
CA ASN A 378 15.78 16.70 10.11
C ASN A 378 14.93 17.95 9.82
N LEU A 379 14.90 18.90 10.76
CA LEU A 379 14.21 20.18 10.58
C LEU A 379 14.97 21.13 9.65
N ILE A 380 16.31 21.04 9.58
CA ILE A 380 17.16 21.93 8.75
C ILE A 380 16.88 21.69 7.25
N SER A 381 16.76 20.43 6.83
CA SER A 381 16.42 20.05 5.46
C SER A 381 14.91 20.07 5.19
N ARG A 382 14.13 20.55 6.14
CA ARG A 382 12.67 20.60 6.08
C ARG A 382 12.05 19.23 5.72
N LEU A 383 12.49 18.16 6.42
CA LEU A 383 11.79 16.87 6.36
C LEU A 383 10.52 16.91 7.20
N TYR A 384 10.50 17.77 8.22
CA TYR A 384 9.36 18.18 9.04
C TYR A 384 9.38 19.69 9.25
N ASP A 385 8.24 20.30 9.48
CA ASP A 385 8.15 21.70 9.89
C ASP A 385 8.16 21.83 11.43
N VAL A 386 8.71 22.91 11.95
CA VAL A 386 8.70 23.21 13.38
C VAL A 386 7.28 23.40 13.91
N THR A 387 7.04 23.06 15.18
CA THR A 387 5.74 23.32 15.82
C THR A 387 5.62 24.80 16.20
N THR A 388 6.66 25.39 16.80
CA THR A 388 6.78 26.82 17.07
C THR A 388 8.23 27.29 16.85
N GLY A 389 8.44 28.55 16.65
CA GLY A 389 9.74 29.13 16.34
C GLY A 389 10.06 29.14 14.85
N SER A 390 11.32 29.34 14.51
CA SER A 390 11.80 29.38 13.13
C SER A 390 13.21 28.81 12.99
N ILE A 391 13.47 28.21 11.81
CA ILE A 391 14.81 27.77 11.40
C ILE A 391 15.17 28.53 10.13
N LYS A 392 16.33 29.16 10.13
CA LYS A 392 16.84 29.91 8.98
C LYS A 392 18.11 29.25 8.45
N VAL A 393 18.21 29.09 7.14
CA VAL A 393 19.42 28.66 6.42
C VAL A 393 19.78 29.76 5.45
N GLY A 394 21.05 30.23 5.46
CA GLY A 394 21.46 31.38 4.67
C GLY A 394 20.66 32.65 4.97
N GLY A 395 20.20 32.81 6.23
CA GLY A 395 19.43 33.96 6.74
C GLY A 395 17.93 33.94 6.38
N ILE A 396 17.43 32.91 5.64
CA ILE A 396 16.04 32.83 5.21
C ILE A 396 15.37 31.60 5.87
N ASP A 397 14.11 31.73 6.31
CA ASP A 397 13.35 30.66 6.92
C ASP A 397 13.20 29.48 5.94
N VAL A 398 13.45 28.24 6.42
CA VAL A 398 13.38 27.03 5.61
C VAL A 398 12.02 26.81 4.95
N ARG A 399 10.94 27.35 5.52
CA ARG A 399 9.59 27.30 4.99
C ARG A 399 9.38 28.19 3.75
N SER A 400 10.26 29.15 3.54
CA SER A 400 10.19 30.10 2.42
C SER A 400 10.90 29.60 1.17
N TYR A 401 11.71 28.57 1.28
CA TYR A 401 12.44 27.98 0.15
C TYR A 401 11.57 27.06 -0.70
N ASP A 402 11.94 26.95 -1.98
CA ASP A 402 11.62 25.76 -2.76
C ASP A 402 12.27 24.53 -2.13
N MET A 403 11.47 23.48 -1.88
CA MET A 403 11.95 22.27 -1.17
C MET A 403 13.07 21.55 -1.93
N GLU A 404 13.01 21.51 -3.25
CA GLU A 404 14.04 20.87 -4.07
C GLU A 404 15.35 21.65 -3.96
N THR A 405 15.30 22.98 -4.09
CA THR A 405 16.47 23.87 -3.91
C THR A 405 17.08 23.70 -2.52
N LEU A 406 16.27 23.75 -1.45
CA LEU A 406 16.76 23.60 -0.09
C LEU A 406 17.44 22.23 0.10
N ARG A 407 16.80 21.14 -0.30
CA ARG A 407 17.30 19.77 -0.14
C ARG A 407 18.49 19.44 -1.05
N ASN A 408 18.70 20.19 -2.12
CA ASN A 408 19.91 20.08 -2.95
C ASN A 408 21.10 20.80 -2.28
N GLN A 409 20.85 21.87 -1.53
CA GLN A 409 21.89 22.63 -0.83
C GLN A 409 22.12 22.17 0.62
N VAL A 410 21.19 21.44 1.21
CA VAL A 410 21.31 20.79 2.53
C VAL A 410 21.27 19.28 2.33
N ALA A 411 22.44 18.68 2.15
CA ALA A 411 22.57 17.24 1.98
C ALA A 411 22.58 16.52 3.33
N VAL A 412 21.83 15.43 3.43
CA VAL A 412 21.73 14.61 4.65
C VAL A 412 22.14 13.19 4.38
N VAL A 413 23.08 12.67 5.15
CA VAL A 413 23.35 11.24 5.26
C VAL A 413 22.63 10.71 6.48
N LEU A 414 21.55 9.97 6.24
CA LEU A 414 20.67 9.46 7.28
C LEU A 414 21.33 8.32 8.08
N GLN A 415 20.96 8.14 9.33
CA GLN A 415 21.41 7.04 10.18
C GLN A 415 21.20 5.67 9.53
N LYS A 416 20.03 5.45 8.90
CA LYS A 416 19.74 4.22 8.15
C LYS A 416 20.15 4.38 6.69
N ASN A 417 21.35 3.90 6.37
CA ASN A 417 21.91 3.95 5.04
C ASN A 417 21.25 2.95 4.09
N VAL A 418 20.63 3.44 3.02
CA VAL A 418 19.95 2.62 2.01
C VAL A 418 20.60 2.82 0.64
N LEU A 419 20.95 1.71 -0.01
CA LEU A 419 21.35 1.66 -1.40
C LEU A 419 20.25 1.00 -2.23
N PHE A 420 20.13 1.44 -3.47
CA PHE A 420 19.16 0.88 -4.43
C PHE A 420 19.82 -0.20 -5.28
N SER A 421 19.02 -1.09 -5.84
CA SER A 421 19.49 -2.05 -6.84
C SER A 421 20.00 -1.31 -8.06
N GLY A 422 21.20 -1.68 -8.52
CA GLY A 422 21.89 -1.03 -9.63
C GLY A 422 23.39 -0.97 -9.39
N THR A 423 24.17 -0.38 -10.30
CA THR A 423 25.60 -0.25 -10.13
C THR A 423 25.99 0.75 -9.03
N ILE A 424 27.21 0.69 -8.55
CA ILE A 424 27.76 1.71 -7.63
C ILE A 424 27.62 3.09 -8.27
N LEU A 425 27.95 3.23 -9.55
CA LEU A 425 27.87 4.50 -10.28
C LEU A 425 26.43 5.04 -10.34
N GLU A 426 25.44 4.18 -10.62
CA GLU A 426 24.02 4.57 -10.58
C GLU A 426 23.59 5.02 -9.18
N ASN A 427 24.06 4.33 -8.15
CA ASN A 427 23.79 4.73 -6.76
C ASN A 427 24.41 6.08 -6.38
N LEU A 428 25.61 6.38 -6.87
CA LEU A 428 26.26 7.68 -6.65
C LEU A 428 25.52 8.82 -7.37
N ARG A 429 25.03 8.59 -8.59
CA ARG A 429 24.27 9.57 -9.39
C ARG A 429 22.89 9.93 -8.82
N TRP A 430 22.47 9.29 -7.75
CA TRP A 430 21.33 9.83 -6.95
C TRP A 430 21.67 11.17 -6.29
N GLY A 431 22.94 11.47 -6.08
CA GLY A 431 23.37 12.79 -5.61
C GLY A 431 23.31 13.86 -6.69
N ASP A 432 23.82 13.53 -7.88
CA ASP A 432 23.76 14.37 -9.08
C ASP A 432 23.67 13.46 -10.32
N LYS A 433 22.56 13.55 -11.06
CA LYS A 433 22.29 12.71 -12.25
C LYS A 433 23.29 12.93 -13.38
N GLU A 434 23.80 14.16 -13.51
CA GLU A 434 24.71 14.58 -14.57
C GLU A 434 26.19 14.41 -14.17
N ALA A 435 26.47 13.91 -12.96
CA ALA A 435 27.83 13.72 -12.48
C ALA A 435 28.63 12.81 -13.41
N SER A 436 29.79 13.28 -13.81
CA SER A 436 30.74 12.49 -14.57
C SER A 436 31.32 11.32 -13.76
N LYS A 437 31.92 10.35 -14.41
CA LYS A 437 32.56 9.23 -13.71
C LYS A 437 33.70 9.73 -12.81
N GLU A 438 34.46 10.71 -13.28
CA GLU A 438 35.57 11.34 -12.57
C GLU A 438 35.06 12.06 -11.29
N GLU A 439 33.96 12.78 -11.36
CA GLU A 439 33.34 13.41 -10.19
C GLU A 439 32.87 12.36 -9.18
N CYS A 440 32.27 11.25 -9.64
CA CYS A 440 31.90 10.14 -8.79
C CYS A 440 33.11 9.50 -8.09
N ILE A 441 34.22 9.29 -8.83
CA ILE A 441 35.47 8.78 -8.27
C ILE A 441 36.03 9.76 -7.22
N ARG A 442 36.04 11.07 -7.53
CA ARG A 442 36.50 12.09 -6.59
C ARG A 442 35.66 12.10 -5.29
N ALA A 443 34.34 12.02 -5.39
CA ALA A 443 33.47 11.93 -4.24
C ALA A 443 33.74 10.66 -3.39
N CYS A 444 34.03 9.53 -4.05
CA CYS A 444 34.40 8.29 -3.38
C CYS A 444 35.76 8.39 -2.68
N GLN A 445 36.72 9.07 -3.27
CA GLN A 445 38.02 9.34 -2.63
C GLN A 445 37.88 10.15 -1.35
N LEU A 446 37.06 11.23 -1.37
CA LEU A 446 36.74 12.02 -0.20
C LEU A 446 36.02 11.23 0.91
N ALA A 447 35.20 10.25 0.54
CA ALA A 447 34.51 9.36 1.46
C ALA A 447 35.33 8.09 1.79
N CYS A 448 36.58 7.97 1.33
CA CYS A 448 37.42 6.77 1.45
C CYS A 448 36.73 5.50 0.93
N ALA A 449 35.87 5.63 -0.08
CA ALA A 449 35.13 4.51 -0.66
C ALA A 449 35.87 3.86 -1.85
N ASP A 450 36.74 4.58 -2.55
CA ASP A 450 37.52 4.13 -3.65
C ASP A 450 38.40 2.90 -3.34
N GLU A 451 39.00 2.86 -2.15
CA GLU A 451 39.86 1.77 -1.70
C GLU A 451 39.21 0.37 -1.73
N PHE A 452 37.93 0.26 -1.43
CA PHE A 452 37.23 -1.02 -1.50
C PHE A 452 36.59 -1.24 -2.89
N ILE A 453 36.18 -0.16 -3.56
CA ILE A 453 35.61 -0.26 -4.92
C ILE A 453 36.64 -0.79 -5.90
N GLU A 454 37.89 -0.32 -5.84
CA GLU A 454 38.99 -0.78 -6.68
C GLU A 454 39.33 -2.27 -6.48
N LYS A 455 39.03 -2.82 -5.29
CA LYS A 455 39.20 -4.25 -4.99
C LYS A 455 38.08 -5.12 -5.49
N MET A 456 36.94 -4.53 -5.92
CA MET A 456 35.80 -5.26 -6.47
C MET A 456 36.08 -5.65 -7.94
N PRO A 457 35.66 -6.84 -8.40
CA PRO A 457 36.01 -7.31 -9.77
C PRO A 457 35.57 -6.36 -10.89
N GLU A 458 34.42 -5.69 -10.72
CA GLU A 458 33.81 -4.78 -11.70
C GLU A 458 34.00 -3.30 -11.32
N GLY A 459 34.72 -3.00 -10.23
CA GLY A 459 34.97 -1.65 -9.74
C GLY A 459 33.65 -0.87 -9.56
N TYR A 460 33.57 0.32 -10.18
CA TYR A 460 32.38 1.20 -10.11
C TYR A 460 31.13 0.64 -10.81
N GLU A 461 31.26 -0.34 -11.68
CA GLU A 461 30.16 -1.03 -12.35
C GLU A 461 29.63 -2.22 -11.52
N THR A 462 30.23 -2.50 -10.36
CA THR A 462 29.76 -3.55 -9.47
C THR A 462 28.30 -3.32 -9.10
N TYR A 463 27.48 -4.36 -9.29
CA TYR A 463 26.04 -4.33 -8.99
C TYR A 463 25.79 -4.42 -7.49
N ILE A 464 24.99 -3.51 -6.99
CA ILE A 464 24.49 -3.46 -5.61
C ILE A 464 23.12 -4.10 -5.59
N GLU A 465 22.92 -5.08 -4.72
CA GLU A 465 21.61 -5.70 -4.48
C GLU A 465 20.68 -4.78 -3.69
N GLN A 466 19.39 -5.11 -3.67
CA GLN A 466 18.37 -4.34 -2.96
C GLN A 466 18.73 -4.10 -1.48
N GLY A 467 18.75 -2.83 -1.08
CA GLY A 467 19.16 -2.44 0.27
C GLY A 467 20.66 -2.60 0.56
N GLY A 468 21.49 -2.94 -0.47
CA GLY A 468 22.93 -3.14 -0.33
C GLY A 468 23.28 -4.39 0.47
N SER A 469 22.53 -5.50 0.31
CA SER A 469 22.77 -6.75 1.07
C SER A 469 24.14 -7.36 0.83
N ASN A 470 24.74 -7.08 -0.32
CA ASN A 470 26.05 -7.59 -0.74
C ASN A 470 27.24 -6.67 -0.39
N VAL A 471 27.02 -5.61 0.39
CA VAL A 471 28.09 -4.71 0.89
C VAL A 471 28.01 -4.54 2.40
N SER A 472 29.17 -4.34 3.06
CA SER A 472 29.22 -4.15 4.51
C SER A 472 28.60 -2.83 4.96
N GLY A 473 28.26 -2.72 6.26
CA GLY A 473 27.70 -1.48 6.83
C GLY A 473 28.57 -0.26 6.60
N GLY A 474 29.88 -0.37 6.85
CA GLY A 474 30.82 0.73 6.61
C GLY A 474 31.02 1.07 5.12
N GLN A 475 30.89 0.10 4.21
CA GLN A 475 30.89 0.36 2.78
C GLN A 475 29.63 1.12 2.35
N LYS A 476 28.44 0.73 2.86
CA LYS A 476 27.18 1.47 2.63
C LYS A 476 27.28 2.92 3.10
N GLN A 477 27.79 3.13 4.30
CA GLN A 477 27.97 4.48 4.85
C GLN A 477 28.83 5.35 3.97
N ARG A 478 30.01 4.85 3.57
CA ARG A 478 30.94 5.58 2.70
C ARG A 478 30.34 5.90 1.33
N LEU A 479 29.58 4.98 0.73
CA LEU A 479 28.85 5.24 -0.53
C LEU A 479 27.75 6.30 -0.35
N CYS A 480 27.02 6.29 0.78
CA CYS A 480 26.01 7.32 1.07
C CYS A 480 26.64 8.69 1.34
N ILE A 481 27.83 8.74 1.97
CA ILE A 481 28.59 9.98 2.12
C ILE A 481 29.04 10.51 0.75
N ALA A 482 29.61 9.65 -0.12
CA ALA A 482 30.01 10.04 -1.47
C ALA A 482 28.82 10.57 -2.31
N ARG A 483 27.64 9.92 -2.19
CA ARG A 483 26.39 10.38 -2.79
C ARG A 483 26.00 11.79 -2.33
N ALA A 484 26.13 12.07 -1.04
CA ALA A 484 25.78 13.38 -0.48
C ALA A 484 26.76 14.47 -0.94
N LEU A 485 28.05 14.14 -1.09
CA LEU A 485 29.09 15.06 -1.57
C LEU A 485 28.90 15.48 -3.03
N LEU A 486 28.38 14.59 -3.88
CA LEU A 486 28.08 14.90 -5.28
C LEU A 486 27.07 16.05 -5.45
N LYS A 487 26.21 16.29 -4.47
CA LYS A 487 25.33 17.48 -4.47
C LYS A 487 26.10 18.81 -4.35
N LYS A 488 27.38 18.78 -3.98
CA LYS A 488 28.19 19.99 -3.68
C LYS A 488 27.44 20.95 -2.72
N PRO A 489 26.97 20.45 -1.58
CA PRO A 489 26.02 21.18 -0.73
C PRO A 489 26.70 22.31 0.05
N LYS A 490 25.92 23.33 0.44
CA LYS A 490 26.34 24.36 1.39
C LYS A 490 26.30 23.88 2.85
N VAL A 491 25.41 22.90 3.14
CA VAL A 491 25.30 22.25 4.44
C VAL A 491 25.32 20.73 4.25
N LEU A 492 26.24 20.05 4.94
CA LEU A 492 26.35 18.60 4.98
C LEU A 492 26.02 18.09 6.37
N ILE A 493 24.98 17.27 6.49
CA ILE A 493 24.54 16.66 7.73
C ILE A 493 24.90 15.18 7.72
N LEU A 494 25.64 14.74 8.73
CA LEU A 494 26.04 13.36 8.96
C LEU A 494 25.36 12.82 10.22
N ASP A 495 24.23 12.12 10.07
CA ASP A 495 23.49 11.58 11.20
C ASP A 495 23.99 10.16 11.52
N ASP A 496 24.89 10.05 12.50
CA ASP A 496 25.54 8.79 12.95
C ASP A 496 26.09 7.93 11.79
N SER A 497 26.50 8.63 10.73
CA SER A 497 26.83 8.02 9.43
C SER A 497 28.26 7.48 9.34
N THR A 498 29.02 7.52 10.43
CA THR A 498 30.36 6.93 10.53
C THR A 498 30.47 5.86 11.64
N SER A 499 29.35 5.51 12.29
CA SER A 499 29.34 4.55 13.40
C SER A 499 29.81 3.13 13.02
N ALA A 500 29.56 2.69 11.77
CA ALA A 500 30.05 1.43 11.24
C ALA A 500 31.39 1.53 10.50
N VAL A 501 32.00 2.71 10.48
CA VAL A 501 33.33 2.95 9.90
C VAL A 501 34.37 2.89 11.03
N ASP A 502 35.53 2.30 10.77
CA ASP A 502 36.63 2.28 11.74
C ASP A 502 37.17 3.69 12.03
N THR A 503 37.71 3.88 13.21
CA THR A 503 38.16 5.18 13.72
C THR A 503 39.22 5.83 12.83
N ALA A 504 40.10 5.05 12.21
CA ALA A 504 41.15 5.59 11.34
C ALA A 504 40.57 6.12 10.02
N THR A 505 39.63 5.39 9.43
CA THR A 505 38.93 5.82 8.20
C THR A 505 38.02 7.03 8.50
N ASP A 506 37.30 7.08 9.62
CA ASP A 506 36.51 8.24 10.04
C ASP A 506 37.38 9.50 10.20
N ALA A 507 38.57 9.39 10.80
CA ALA A 507 39.51 10.50 10.92
C ALA A 507 39.98 11.01 9.53
N ARG A 508 40.26 10.11 8.58
CA ARG A 508 40.63 10.45 7.20
C ARG A 508 39.52 11.17 6.44
N ILE A 509 38.28 10.71 6.59
CA ILE A 509 37.10 11.36 6.00
C ILE A 509 36.97 12.80 6.52
N ARG A 510 37.11 13.00 7.82
CA ARG A 510 37.05 14.34 8.42
C ARG A 510 38.19 15.25 7.98
N GLU A 511 39.40 14.73 7.88
CA GLU A 511 40.55 15.47 7.36
C GLU A 511 40.32 15.87 5.88
N ALA A 512 39.80 14.96 5.04
CA ALA A 512 39.42 15.24 3.68
C ALA A 512 38.36 16.36 3.60
N PHE A 513 37.35 16.35 4.46
CA PHE A 513 36.34 17.40 4.51
C PHE A 513 36.91 18.77 4.92
N ALA A 514 37.84 18.79 5.85
CA ALA A 514 38.46 20.04 6.28
C ALA A 514 39.30 20.68 5.15
N LYS A 515 39.98 19.85 4.34
CA LYS A 515 40.84 20.34 3.27
C LYS A 515 40.08 20.67 1.97
N GLU A 516 39.15 19.82 1.59
CA GLU A 516 38.57 19.85 0.23
C GLU A 516 37.22 20.60 0.16
N ILE A 517 36.49 20.67 1.27
CA ILE A 517 35.19 21.38 1.35
C ILE A 517 35.11 22.33 2.54
N PRO A 518 36.11 23.25 2.71
CA PRO A 518 36.16 24.14 3.87
C PRO A 518 34.97 25.10 3.94
N GLY A 519 34.37 25.49 2.81
CA GLY A 519 33.23 26.40 2.74
C GLY A 519 31.87 25.73 3.04
N THR A 520 31.81 24.42 3.13
CA THR A 520 30.59 23.68 3.47
C THR A 520 30.44 23.62 4.99
N THR A 521 29.27 23.99 5.51
CA THR A 521 28.92 23.81 6.93
C THR A 521 28.65 22.34 7.19
N LYS A 522 29.28 21.75 8.20
CA LYS A 522 29.19 20.32 8.52
C LYS A 522 28.56 20.14 9.88
N LEU A 523 27.45 19.40 9.93
CA LEU A 523 26.84 18.96 11.18
C LEU A 523 27.09 17.46 11.35
N ILE A 524 27.79 17.09 12.42
CA ILE A 524 28.19 15.72 12.69
C ILE A 524 27.50 15.25 13.97
N ILE A 525 26.50 14.39 13.82
CA ILE A 525 25.93 13.65 14.95
C ILE A 525 26.78 12.41 15.17
N ALA A 526 27.30 12.24 16.36
CA ALA A 526 28.07 11.06 16.73
C ALA A 526 27.77 10.60 18.15
N GLN A 527 27.99 9.31 18.37
CA GLN A 527 27.98 8.70 19.71
C GLN A 527 29.37 8.74 20.33
N ARG A 528 30.41 8.78 19.48
CA ARG A 528 31.83 8.85 19.93
C ARG A 528 32.31 10.29 19.98
N ILE A 529 32.87 10.68 21.11
CA ILE A 529 33.49 12.02 21.26
C ILE A 529 34.64 12.21 20.29
N SER A 530 35.43 11.15 20.01
CA SER A 530 36.52 11.20 19.03
C SER A 530 36.08 11.65 17.64
N SER A 531 34.82 11.47 17.27
CA SER A 531 34.27 11.92 15.97
C SER A 531 33.93 13.41 15.94
N VAL A 532 33.75 14.06 17.08
CA VAL A 532 33.35 15.48 17.17
C VAL A 532 34.37 16.37 17.92
N GLN A 533 35.38 15.80 18.59
CA GLN A 533 36.34 16.55 19.38
C GLN A 533 37.13 17.63 18.60
N GLY A 534 37.27 17.42 17.27
CA GLY A 534 37.90 18.39 16.37
C GLY A 534 36.92 19.37 15.72
N ALA A 535 35.66 19.39 16.12
CA ALA A 535 34.69 20.36 15.64
C ALA A 535 34.95 21.75 16.24
N ASP A 536 34.58 22.78 15.48
CA ASP A 536 34.74 24.18 15.94
C ASP A 536 33.89 24.43 17.19
N ARG A 537 32.66 23.90 17.20
CA ARG A 537 31.77 23.93 18.37
C ARG A 537 30.96 22.64 18.47
N ILE A 538 30.57 22.30 19.69
CA ILE A 538 29.82 21.07 20.01
C ILE A 538 28.64 21.45 20.88
N ILE A 539 27.47 20.81 20.62
CA ILE A 539 26.36 20.80 21.57
C ILE A 539 26.20 19.46 22.23
N VAL A 540 25.81 19.48 23.47
CA VAL A 540 25.37 18.32 24.23
C VAL A 540 23.86 18.39 24.35
N MET A 541 23.18 17.39 23.74
CA MET A 541 21.72 17.29 23.79
C MET A 541 21.29 16.35 24.90
N ASN A 542 20.34 16.82 25.72
CA ASN A 542 19.72 16.02 26.76
C ASN A 542 18.22 16.33 26.84
N ASP A 543 17.35 15.26 26.81
CA ASP A 543 15.88 15.39 26.91
C ASP A 543 15.24 16.42 25.96
N GLY A 544 15.79 16.53 24.74
CA GLY A 544 15.30 17.48 23.74
C GLY A 544 15.69 18.95 23.96
N GLN A 545 16.64 19.22 24.84
CA GLN A 545 17.20 20.54 25.12
C GLN A 545 18.72 20.57 24.91
N VAL A 546 19.27 21.75 24.74
CA VAL A 546 20.73 21.98 24.72
C VAL A 546 21.22 22.10 26.15
N ASP A 547 21.90 21.06 26.64
CA ASP A 547 22.48 21.02 28.00
C ASP A 547 23.85 21.72 28.07
N GLY A 548 24.63 21.66 26.99
CA GLY A 548 25.94 22.27 26.89
C GLY A 548 26.27 22.74 25.49
N PHE A 549 27.06 23.81 25.37
CA PHE A 549 27.50 24.40 24.12
C PHE A 549 28.89 25.01 24.27
N GLY A 550 29.80 24.69 23.39
CA GLY A 550 31.17 25.21 23.39
C GLY A 550 32.16 24.36 22.62
N THR A 551 33.43 24.66 22.77
CA THR A 551 34.55 23.85 22.24
C THR A 551 34.73 22.58 23.09
N HIS A 552 35.48 21.61 22.57
CA HIS A 552 35.83 20.37 23.32
C HIS A 552 36.43 20.70 24.70
N GLY A 553 37.37 21.64 24.79
CA GLY A 553 38.01 22.00 26.05
C GLY A 553 37.06 22.71 27.04
N GLU A 554 36.17 23.58 26.56
CA GLU A 554 35.18 24.24 27.39
C GLU A 554 34.15 23.26 27.95
N LEU A 555 33.70 22.31 27.15
CA LEU A 555 32.75 21.30 27.57
C LEU A 555 33.35 20.30 28.59
N LEU A 556 34.61 19.92 28.40
CA LEU A 556 35.32 19.10 29.40
C LEU A 556 35.42 19.84 30.77
N ALA A 557 35.61 21.15 30.74
CA ALA A 557 35.70 21.93 31.98
C ALA A 557 34.34 22.13 32.63
N ASN A 558 33.28 22.43 31.85
CA ASN A 558 32.04 23.01 32.36
C ASN A 558 30.80 22.13 32.25
N ASN A 559 30.84 21.03 31.43
CA ASN A 559 29.68 20.16 31.23
C ASN A 559 29.93 18.76 31.84
N GLN A 560 29.11 18.37 32.80
CA GLN A 560 29.26 17.13 33.52
C GLN A 560 29.01 15.92 32.61
N ILE A 561 27.92 15.93 31.80
CA ILE A 561 27.55 14.83 30.89
C ILE A 561 28.67 14.57 29.88
N TYR A 562 29.19 15.67 29.28
CA TYR A 562 30.28 15.56 28.31
C TYR A 562 31.53 14.94 28.88
N ARG A 563 31.90 15.38 30.11
CA ARG A 563 33.08 14.85 30.83
C ARG A 563 32.93 13.38 31.16
N GLU A 564 31.80 13.00 31.75
CA GLU A 564 31.54 11.59 32.12
C GLU A 564 31.63 10.64 30.90
N VAL A 565 31.09 11.08 29.77
CA VAL A 565 31.18 10.30 28.53
C VAL A 565 32.60 10.24 27.99
N TYR A 566 33.32 11.36 28.01
CA TYR A 566 34.73 11.41 27.58
C TYR A 566 35.60 10.47 28.41
N GLU A 567 35.47 10.51 29.74
CA GLU A 567 36.19 9.63 30.65
C GLU A 567 35.84 8.15 30.41
N SER A 568 34.56 7.85 30.24
CA SER A 568 34.09 6.50 29.94
C SER A 568 34.70 5.94 28.63
N GLN A 569 34.73 6.76 27.57
CA GLN A 569 35.28 6.34 26.29
C GLN A 569 36.82 6.27 26.28
N THR A 570 37.50 7.08 27.09
CA THR A 570 38.96 7.14 27.14
C THR A 570 39.54 6.05 28.07
N GLN A 571 38.86 5.72 29.16
CA GLN A 571 39.32 4.76 30.18
C GLN A 571 38.86 3.33 29.94
N GLY A 572 37.79 3.08 29.17
CA GLY A 572 37.20 1.74 29.04
C GLY A 572 36.73 1.36 27.65
N GLY A 573 36.86 2.20 26.63
CA GLY A 573 36.36 1.95 25.28
C GLY A 573 34.85 1.93 25.18
N GLY A 574 34.11 2.50 26.14
CA GLY A 574 32.64 2.51 26.20
C GLY A 574 32.00 3.60 25.36
N ASP A 575 30.83 3.30 24.80
CA ASP A 575 29.96 4.26 24.10
C ASP A 575 28.96 4.93 25.07
N PHE A 576 28.27 6.01 24.66
CA PHE A 576 27.24 6.70 25.46
C PHE A 576 26.17 5.74 26.02
N ASP A 577 25.89 4.63 25.34
CA ASP A 577 24.83 3.68 25.67
C ASP A 577 25.30 2.47 26.51
N GLU A 578 26.61 2.29 26.77
CA GLU A 578 27.12 1.13 27.58
C GLU A 578 26.88 1.28 29.11
N LYS A 579 26.55 2.47 29.61
CA LYS A 579 26.23 2.68 31.03
C LYS A 579 24.73 2.67 31.38
N GLY A 580 23.84 2.43 30.41
CA GLY A 580 22.39 2.34 30.63
C GLY A 580 21.87 0.93 30.96
N GLY A 581 22.73 -0.04 31.25
CA GLY A 581 22.38 -1.44 31.49
C GLY A 581 22.68 -1.88 32.93
N VAL A 582 21.88 -1.43 33.89
CA VAL A 582 21.65 -2.15 35.15
C VAL A 582 20.15 -2.26 35.38
#